data_143cf80223d00dd3cca85b37b1f9e17f
#
_entry.id   143cf80223d00dd3cca85b37b1f9e17f
#
_cell.length_a   1.000
_cell.length_b   1.000
_cell.length_c   1.000
_cell.angle_alpha   90.00
_cell.angle_beta   90.00
_cell.angle_gamma   90.00
#
_symmetry.space_group_name_H-M   'P 1'
#
loop_
_entity.id
_entity.type
_entity.pdbx_description
1 polymer ?
#
loop_
_entity_poly.entity_id
_entity_poly.type
_entity_poly.pdbx_seq_one_letter_code
_entity_poly.pdbx_strand_id
1 'polypeptide(L)'
;MKEKSNTSLSEKDKKFRDFALNGNLWRVIFYVCIPLSVFQLINHLFNILDTMMASHVSAIAVSAVAYLSQIQSMISAVGTGLAVGSTLKVSEAYGAGDYSLVKKRVSTLLAICGIISIAVLIMIPFTPILLRAMGTPKDFIDVGTRYFTVTLFATVLNFFNNVYIAIERSRGNSKRILRLNMFVIILKLSITAIFIYGLNADITMIAVASVISQLFLFIMAIRNLLSGNNAFTFQRKSISFKKNVVLPMLNLSYPVIVEKMAFAFGKTVVNSMSKNYGSITVGALGISNNINGTTTQIQNGFQDGGSSIISQNRGAGNTKRALGTFWRLLVINSVIGLIGYILLNVFIEPITWIFANSTEGLNYEFQKTIIKVFRYDSFGGCVPLGINSAVMALLFGFGKTKLTLLCNFCRVFVFRIPILWALQNFTSLGSESVGIVMAASNILTAITSCIVAAFVIHNIKKNKYV
;
A
#
# COMPACT_ATOMS: atom_id res chain seq x y z
N MET A 1 17.04 37.50 -12.65
CA MET A 1 18.05 36.91 -11.73
C MET A 1 17.43 35.77 -10.97
N LYS A 2 17.84 34.49 -11.25
CA LYS A 2 17.42 33.34 -10.44
C LYS A 2 18.24 33.37 -9.16
N GLU A 3 17.61 33.67 -8.04
CA GLU A 3 18.19 33.41 -6.72
C GLU A 3 18.61 31.93 -6.67
N LYS A 4 19.90 31.68 -6.79
CA LYS A 4 20.49 30.38 -6.44
C LYS A 4 20.35 30.26 -4.93
N SER A 5 19.21 29.73 -4.46
CA SER A 5 19.08 29.34 -3.06
C SER A 5 20.15 28.27 -2.79
N ASN A 6 21.01 28.53 -1.81
CA ASN A 6 22.09 27.62 -1.35
C ASN A 6 21.52 26.33 -0.71
N THR A 7 20.56 25.68 -1.37
CA THR A 7 19.96 24.43 -0.90
C THR A 7 20.89 23.28 -1.29
N SER A 8 21.73 22.83 -0.38
CA SER A 8 22.66 21.72 -0.58
C SER A 8 22.03 20.38 -0.26
N LEU A 9 22.52 19.33 -0.89
CA LEU A 9 22.28 17.95 -0.45
C LEU A 9 23.26 17.58 0.67
N SER A 10 22.83 16.66 1.52
CA SER A 10 23.79 15.96 2.40
C SER A 10 24.75 15.13 1.53
N GLU A 11 25.98 14.88 2.02
CA GLU A 11 26.94 14.03 1.32
C GLU A 11 26.38 12.64 1.02
N LYS A 12 25.57 12.12 1.92
CA LYS A 12 24.87 10.84 1.73
C LYS A 12 23.86 10.89 0.58
N ASP A 13 23.08 11.96 0.48
CA ASP A 13 22.10 12.12 -0.59
C ASP A 13 22.77 12.34 -1.95
N LYS A 14 23.90 13.06 -2.00
CA LYS A 14 24.70 13.20 -3.20
C LYS A 14 25.23 11.86 -3.69
N LYS A 15 25.86 11.08 -2.81
CA LYS A 15 26.37 9.73 -3.13
C LYS A 15 25.26 8.80 -3.60
N PHE A 16 24.10 8.85 -2.96
CA PHE A 16 22.96 8.02 -3.38
C PHE A 16 22.44 8.45 -4.76
N ARG A 17 22.30 9.76 -5.00
CA ARG A 17 21.86 10.25 -6.31
C ARG A 17 22.81 9.79 -7.42
N ASP A 18 24.12 9.93 -7.23
CA ASP A 18 25.11 9.47 -8.20
C ASP A 18 25.00 7.94 -8.40
N PHE A 19 24.90 7.17 -7.32
CA PHE A 19 24.69 5.72 -7.40
C PHE A 19 23.38 5.36 -8.15
N ALA A 20 22.28 6.06 -7.91
CA ALA A 20 21.00 5.81 -8.57
C ALA A 20 21.04 6.15 -10.07
N LEU A 21 21.78 7.19 -10.47
CA LEU A 21 21.85 7.65 -11.85
C LEU A 21 22.95 6.96 -12.68
N ASN A 22 24.06 6.56 -12.06
CA ASN A 22 25.27 6.08 -12.75
C ASN A 22 25.70 4.66 -12.34
N GLY A 23 25.30 4.17 -11.17
CA GLY A 23 25.67 2.85 -10.64
C GLY A 23 25.06 1.68 -11.41
N ASN A 24 25.51 0.44 -11.16
CA ASN A 24 24.92 -0.76 -11.74
C ASN A 24 23.44 -0.90 -11.35
N LEU A 25 22.52 -1.02 -12.33
CA LEU A 25 21.08 -1.03 -12.09
C LEU A 25 20.61 -2.17 -11.18
N TRP A 26 21.19 -3.36 -11.28
CA TRP A 26 20.84 -4.47 -10.40
C TRP A 26 21.16 -4.13 -8.95
N ARG A 27 22.36 -3.57 -8.70
CA ARG A 27 22.77 -3.15 -7.35
C ARG A 27 21.89 -2.02 -6.82
N VAL A 28 21.52 -1.05 -7.66
CA VAL A 28 20.62 0.05 -7.28
C VAL A 28 19.24 -0.49 -6.90
N ILE A 29 18.66 -1.36 -7.74
CA ILE A 29 17.34 -1.95 -7.49
C ILE A 29 17.35 -2.74 -6.17
N PHE A 30 18.30 -3.65 -5.98
CA PHE A 30 18.37 -4.45 -4.76
C PHE A 30 18.62 -3.60 -3.51
N TYR A 31 19.49 -2.59 -3.59
CA TYR A 31 19.78 -1.68 -2.48
C TYR A 31 18.53 -0.92 -2.00
N VAL A 32 17.70 -0.46 -2.92
CA VAL A 32 16.48 0.31 -2.62
C VAL A 32 15.30 -0.60 -2.30
N CYS A 33 15.07 -1.64 -3.11
CA CYS A 33 13.82 -2.40 -3.08
C CYS A 33 13.81 -3.51 -2.01
N ILE A 34 14.94 -4.20 -1.74
CA ILE A 34 14.95 -5.28 -0.73
C ILE A 34 14.50 -4.78 0.65
N PRO A 35 15.04 -3.68 1.21
CA PRO A 35 14.58 -3.22 2.52
C PRO A 35 13.10 -2.83 2.52
N LEU A 36 12.57 -2.30 1.41
CA LEU A 36 11.15 -1.96 1.27
C LEU A 36 10.29 -3.20 1.19
N SER A 37 10.74 -4.23 0.47
CA SER A 37 10.02 -5.51 0.36
C SER A 37 9.96 -6.25 1.69
N VAL A 38 11.07 -6.26 2.42
CA VAL A 38 11.13 -6.83 3.77
C VAL A 38 10.19 -6.06 4.71
N PHE A 39 10.19 -4.73 4.65
CA PHE A 39 9.26 -3.90 5.42
C PHE A 39 7.79 -4.23 5.08
N GLN A 40 7.44 -4.30 3.80
CA GLN A 40 6.06 -4.59 3.38
C GLN A 40 5.61 -6.00 3.79
N LEU A 41 6.48 -7.00 3.63
CA LEU A 41 6.22 -8.37 4.05
C LEU A 41 5.98 -8.45 5.56
N ILE A 42 6.88 -7.88 6.35
CA ILE A 42 6.79 -7.90 7.81
C ILE A 42 5.53 -7.16 8.27
N ASN A 43 5.25 -5.98 7.73
CA ASN A 43 4.03 -5.24 8.04
C ASN A 43 2.77 -6.06 7.74
N HIS A 44 2.77 -6.82 6.65
CA HIS A 44 1.66 -7.70 6.30
C HIS A 44 1.48 -8.86 7.31
N LEU A 45 2.57 -9.56 7.65
CA LEU A 45 2.55 -10.64 8.63
C LEU A 45 2.06 -10.15 10.01
N PHE A 46 2.52 -8.98 10.42
CA PHE A 46 2.08 -8.39 11.67
C PHE A 46 0.62 -7.95 11.68
N ASN A 47 0.07 -7.50 10.55
CA ASN A 47 -1.37 -7.23 10.44
C ASN A 47 -2.21 -8.50 10.60
N ILE A 48 -1.70 -9.65 10.13
CA ILE A 48 -2.33 -10.95 10.37
C ILE A 48 -2.33 -11.27 11.87
N LEU A 49 -1.19 -11.16 12.53
CA LEU A 49 -1.04 -11.38 13.98
C LEU A 49 -1.95 -10.44 14.80
N ASP A 50 -2.03 -9.17 14.44
CA ASP A 50 -2.89 -8.18 15.10
C ASP A 50 -4.38 -8.59 15.02
N THR A 51 -4.80 -9.10 13.86
CA THR A 51 -6.16 -9.64 13.68
C THR A 51 -6.39 -10.89 14.53
N MET A 52 -5.41 -11.79 14.62
CA MET A 52 -5.49 -12.98 15.48
C MET A 52 -5.55 -12.61 16.96
N MET A 53 -4.83 -11.58 17.41
CA MET A 53 -4.92 -11.09 18.79
C MET A 53 -6.28 -10.47 19.08
N ALA A 54 -6.86 -9.74 18.14
CA ALA A 54 -8.21 -9.18 18.30
C ALA A 54 -9.29 -10.26 18.46
N SER A 55 -9.09 -11.46 17.91
CA SER A 55 -10.08 -12.56 18.03
C SER A 55 -10.27 -13.08 19.45
N HIS A 56 -9.34 -12.81 20.37
CA HIS A 56 -9.46 -13.18 21.79
C HIS A 56 -10.40 -12.30 22.59
N VAL A 57 -10.80 -11.13 22.07
CA VAL A 57 -11.66 -10.19 22.85
C VAL A 57 -13.13 -10.61 22.81
N SER A 58 -13.74 -10.67 21.65
CA SER A 58 -15.09 -11.22 21.42
C SER A 58 -15.41 -11.31 19.92
N ALA A 59 -16.32 -12.20 19.53
CA ALA A 59 -16.74 -12.36 18.14
C ALA A 59 -17.42 -11.10 17.55
N ILE A 60 -18.25 -10.40 18.37
CA ILE A 60 -18.92 -9.14 17.96
C ILE A 60 -17.87 -8.04 17.77
N ALA A 61 -16.91 -7.94 18.69
CA ALA A 61 -15.83 -6.97 18.61
C ALA A 61 -14.97 -7.14 17.36
N VAL A 62 -14.60 -8.38 17.02
CA VAL A 62 -13.86 -8.69 15.79
C VAL A 62 -14.65 -8.30 14.54
N SER A 63 -15.94 -8.62 14.51
CA SER A 63 -16.81 -8.27 13.38
C SER A 63 -16.94 -6.75 13.21
N ALA A 64 -17.09 -6.02 14.32
CA ALA A 64 -17.11 -4.56 14.31
C ALA A 64 -15.78 -3.98 13.81
N VAL A 65 -14.63 -4.46 14.32
CA VAL A 65 -13.29 -4.05 13.86
C VAL A 65 -13.10 -4.34 12.38
N ALA A 66 -13.47 -5.53 11.91
CA ALA A 66 -13.36 -5.90 10.51
C ALA A 66 -14.19 -4.97 9.59
N TYR A 67 -15.39 -4.61 10.01
CA TYR A 67 -16.25 -3.66 9.28
C TYR A 67 -15.65 -2.24 9.30
N LEU A 68 -15.28 -1.74 10.47
CA LEU A 68 -14.73 -0.40 10.64
C LEU A 68 -13.38 -0.22 9.97
N SER A 69 -12.56 -1.28 9.89
CA SER A 69 -11.27 -1.24 9.18
C SER A 69 -11.43 -1.03 7.68
N GLN A 70 -12.56 -1.43 7.08
CA GLN A 70 -12.85 -1.14 5.67
C GLN A 70 -13.10 0.36 5.46
N ILE A 71 -13.88 0.99 6.37
CA ILE A 71 -14.10 2.44 6.35
C ILE A 71 -12.77 3.18 6.55
N GLN A 72 -11.98 2.76 7.54
CA GLN A 72 -10.64 3.31 7.79
C GLN A 72 -9.74 3.20 6.56
N SER A 73 -9.80 2.08 5.84
CA SER A 73 -8.99 1.87 4.62
C SER A 73 -9.34 2.89 3.53
N MET A 74 -10.61 3.28 3.39
CA MET A 74 -11.03 4.32 2.45
C MET A 74 -10.46 5.69 2.84
N ILE A 75 -10.52 6.05 4.13
CA ILE A 75 -9.95 7.31 4.63
C ILE A 75 -8.42 7.29 4.46
N SER A 76 -7.77 6.19 4.81
CA SER A 76 -6.32 6.00 4.69
C SER A 76 -5.82 6.06 3.24
N ALA A 77 -6.68 5.74 2.27
CA ALA A 77 -6.37 5.85 0.84
C ALA A 77 -6.01 7.28 0.44
N VAL A 78 -6.61 8.30 1.09
CA VAL A 78 -6.31 9.71 0.83
C VAL A 78 -4.86 10.04 1.17
N GLY A 79 -4.41 9.70 2.39
CA GLY A 79 -3.04 9.94 2.83
C GLY A 79 -2.01 9.15 2.03
N THR A 80 -2.31 7.88 1.76
CA THR A 80 -1.41 7.01 0.98
C THR A 80 -1.30 7.48 -0.47
N GLY A 81 -2.42 7.82 -1.11
CA GLY A 81 -2.43 8.31 -2.49
C GLY A 81 -1.73 9.66 -2.63
N LEU A 82 -1.94 10.58 -1.66
CA LEU A 82 -1.22 11.84 -1.59
C LEU A 82 0.30 11.62 -1.48
N ALA A 83 0.73 10.74 -0.57
CA ALA A 83 2.14 10.44 -0.36
C ALA A 83 2.78 9.85 -1.63
N VAL A 84 2.16 8.83 -2.24
CA VAL A 84 2.70 8.18 -3.44
C VAL A 84 2.75 9.16 -4.62
N GLY A 85 1.63 9.78 -4.99
CA GLY A 85 1.56 10.64 -6.16
C GLY A 85 2.47 11.86 -6.08
N SER A 86 2.49 12.54 -4.91
CA SER A 86 3.32 13.73 -4.72
C SER A 86 4.81 13.43 -4.71
N THR A 87 5.23 12.33 -4.08
CA THR A 87 6.67 11.99 -3.99
C THR A 87 7.28 11.54 -5.31
N LEU A 88 6.49 11.11 -6.28
CA LEU A 88 6.98 10.91 -7.65
C LEU A 88 7.54 12.22 -8.23
N LYS A 89 6.88 13.36 -7.96
CA LYS A 89 7.36 14.68 -8.38
C LYS A 89 8.56 15.16 -7.56
N VAL A 90 8.67 14.76 -6.31
CA VAL A 90 9.86 14.98 -5.48
C VAL A 90 11.05 14.20 -6.06
N SER A 91 10.87 12.90 -6.36
CA SER A 91 11.89 12.05 -6.97
C SER A 91 12.37 12.56 -8.34
N GLU A 92 11.44 13.04 -9.18
CA GLU A 92 11.74 13.64 -10.47
C GLU A 92 12.62 14.90 -10.33
N ALA A 93 12.26 15.83 -9.43
CA ALA A 93 13.04 17.04 -9.16
C ALA A 93 14.43 16.72 -8.57
N TYR A 94 14.50 15.71 -7.72
CA TYR A 94 15.76 15.23 -7.15
C TYR A 94 16.68 14.65 -8.23
N GLY A 95 16.15 13.84 -9.12
CA GLY A 95 16.88 13.33 -10.28
C GLY A 95 17.38 14.45 -11.21
N ALA A 96 16.53 15.44 -11.48
CA ALA A 96 16.88 16.61 -12.28
C ALA A 96 17.93 17.54 -11.64
N GLY A 97 18.22 17.37 -10.35
CA GLY A 97 19.17 18.24 -9.62
C GLY A 97 18.57 19.58 -9.16
N ASP A 98 17.24 19.77 -9.27
CA ASP A 98 16.56 20.98 -8.78
C ASP A 98 16.21 20.82 -7.29
N TYR A 99 17.19 21.06 -6.43
CA TYR A 99 17.06 20.89 -4.99
C TYR A 99 16.17 21.96 -4.34
N SER A 100 16.08 23.14 -4.95
CA SER A 100 15.16 24.18 -4.54
C SER A 100 13.70 23.72 -4.70
N LEU A 101 13.39 23.10 -5.85
CA LEU A 101 12.07 22.54 -6.12
C LEU A 101 11.78 21.32 -5.23
N VAL A 102 12.78 20.48 -4.94
CA VAL A 102 12.63 19.37 -3.97
C VAL A 102 12.17 19.93 -2.63
N LYS A 103 12.88 20.94 -2.08
CA LYS A 103 12.56 21.55 -0.79
C LYS A 103 11.16 22.16 -0.76
N LYS A 104 10.79 22.90 -1.82
CA LYS A 104 9.44 23.47 -1.96
C LYS A 104 8.38 22.37 -1.97
N ARG A 105 8.57 21.31 -2.77
CA ARG A 105 7.60 20.21 -2.86
C ARG A 105 7.47 19.42 -1.56
N VAL A 106 8.58 19.12 -0.88
CA VAL A 106 8.55 18.44 0.44
C VAL A 106 7.81 19.27 1.47
N SER A 107 8.14 20.57 1.59
CA SER A 107 7.50 21.45 2.56
C SER A 107 6.01 21.67 2.25
N THR A 108 5.66 21.81 0.98
CA THR A 108 4.26 21.97 0.54
C THR A 108 3.46 20.67 0.72
N LEU A 109 4.05 19.51 0.45
CA LEU A 109 3.40 18.21 0.68
C LEU A 109 3.04 18.01 2.15
N LEU A 110 3.94 18.36 3.08
CA LEU A 110 3.67 18.28 4.50
C LEU A 110 2.58 19.28 4.94
N ALA A 111 2.54 20.47 4.34
CA ALA A 111 1.48 21.44 4.60
C ALA A 111 0.11 20.94 4.09
N ILE A 112 0.03 20.37 2.88
CA ILE A 112 -1.19 19.76 2.34
C ILE A 112 -1.63 18.60 3.22
N CYS A 113 -0.70 17.73 3.63
CA CYS A 113 -0.97 16.64 4.56
C CYS A 113 -1.57 17.18 5.88
N GLY A 114 -1.03 18.28 6.42
CA GLY A 114 -1.56 18.95 7.61
C GLY A 114 -3.00 19.44 7.42
N ILE A 115 -3.30 20.07 6.29
CA ILE A 115 -4.66 20.55 5.98
C ILE A 115 -5.66 19.38 5.93
N ILE A 116 -5.31 18.29 5.25
CA ILE A 116 -6.16 17.09 5.17
C ILE A 116 -6.32 16.46 6.56
N SER A 117 -5.24 16.41 7.35
CA SER A 117 -5.27 15.88 8.71
C SER A 117 -6.19 16.69 9.63
N ILE A 118 -6.19 18.02 9.52
CA ILE A 118 -7.13 18.88 10.25
C ILE A 118 -8.57 18.58 9.85
N ALA A 119 -8.85 18.36 8.56
CA ALA A 119 -10.20 18.00 8.12
C ALA A 119 -10.67 16.67 8.76
N VAL A 120 -9.79 15.67 8.86
CA VAL A 120 -10.10 14.40 9.55
C VAL A 120 -10.29 14.61 11.05
N LEU A 121 -9.47 15.45 11.70
CA LEU A 121 -9.63 15.77 13.12
C LEU A 121 -10.96 16.46 13.42
N ILE A 122 -11.43 17.35 12.55
CA ILE A 122 -12.74 18.00 12.66
C ILE A 122 -13.88 16.96 12.55
N MET A 123 -13.69 15.86 11.85
CA MET A 123 -14.69 14.79 11.74
C MET A 123 -14.81 13.93 13.02
N ILE A 124 -13.80 13.93 13.87
CA ILE A 124 -13.76 13.06 15.07
C ILE A 124 -14.98 13.26 15.99
N PRO A 125 -15.42 14.47 16.39
CA PRO A 125 -16.61 14.63 17.20
C PRO A 125 -17.89 14.12 16.54
N PHE A 126 -17.90 14.03 15.21
CA PHE A 126 -19.04 13.56 14.42
C PHE A 126 -18.97 12.06 14.10
N THR A 127 -18.07 11.30 14.73
CA THR A 127 -17.90 9.85 14.50
C THR A 127 -19.22 9.07 14.54
N PRO A 128 -20.13 9.22 15.52
CA PRO A 128 -21.39 8.48 15.54
C PRO A 128 -22.29 8.79 14.34
N ILE A 129 -22.32 10.06 13.92
CA ILE A 129 -23.09 10.51 12.75
C ILE A 129 -22.48 9.94 11.47
N LEU A 130 -21.15 9.97 11.35
CA LEU A 130 -20.41 9.40 10.22
C LEU A 130 -20.70 7.90 10.06
N LEU A 131 -20.62 7.13 11.15
CA LEU A 131 -20.88 5.70 11.13
C LEU A 131 -22.33 5.39 10.73
N ARG A 132 -23.31 6.14 11.25
CA ARG A 132 -24.71 6.02 10.82
C ARG A 132 -24.91 6.31 9.35
N ALA A 133 -24.32 7.41 8.85
CA ALA A 133 -24.40 7.80 7.44
C ALA A 133 -23.78 6.76 6.50
N MET A 134 -22.77 6.00 6.97
CA MET A 134 -22.14 4.91 6.24
C MET A 134 -22.88 3.56 6.35
N GLY A 135 -24.08 3.55 6.96
CA GLY A 135 -24.89 2.33 7.08
C GLY A 135 -24.35 1.31 8.07
N THR A 136 -23.58 1.73 9.08
CA THR A 136 -23.05 0.84 10.11
C THR A 136 -24.21 0.24 10.94
N PRO A 137 -24.24 -1.09 11.16
CA PRO A 137 -25.23 -1.73 12.04
C PRO A 137 -25.24 -1.10 13.44
N LYS A 138 -26.43 -0.99 14.06
CA LYS A 138 -26.58 -0.34 15.38
C LYS A 138 -25.68 -0.96 16.43
N ASP A 139 -25.62 -2.30 16.51
CA ASP A 139 -24.79 -3.05 17.44
C ASP A 139 -23.29 -2.73 17.31
N PHE A 140 -22.84 -2.38 16.11
CA PHE A 140 -21.45 -1.97 15.85
C PHE A 140 -21.18 -0.50 16.16
N ILE A 141 -22.21 0.37 16.15
CA ILE A 141 -22.07 1.78 16.51
C ILE A 141 -21.74 1.91 18.00
N ASP A 142 -22.45 1.19 18.86
CA ASP A 142 -22.28 1.31 20.31
C ASP A 142 -20.89 0.84 20.76
N VAL A 143 -20.45 -0.33 20.28
CA VAL A 143 -19.12 -0.89 20.58
C VAL A 143 -18.02 -0.18 19.82
N GLY A 144 -18.27 0.15 18.56
CA GLY A 144 -17.27 0.61 17.60
C GLY A 144 -16.98 2.11 17.65
N THR A 145 -17.86 2.96 18.20
CA THR A 145 -17.65 4.42 18.17
C THR A 145 -16.37 4.84 18.88
N ARG A 146 -16.10 4.32 20.07
CA ARG A 146 -14.87 4.63 20.83
C ARG A 146 -13.65 4.13 20.08
N TYR A 147 -13.67 2.89 19.63
CA TYR A 147 -12.60 2.29 18.82
C TYR A 147 -12.31 3.14 17.58
N PHE A 148 -13.34 3.50 16.81
CA PHE A 148 -13.17 4.24 15.56
C PHE A 148 -12.70 5.68 15.77
N THR A 149 -13.15 6.34 16.84
CA THR A 149 -12.65 7.65 17.25
C THR A 149 -11.13 7.63 17.47
N VAL A 150 -10.64 6.65 18.25
CA VAL A 150 -9.19 6.48 18.47
C VAL A 150 -8.47 6.11 17.19
N THR A 151 -9.08 5.28 16.36
CA THR A 151 -8.54 4.88 15.05
C THR A 151 -8.39 6.06 14.09
N LEU A 152 -9.28 7.06 14.13
CA LEU A 152 -9.15 8.28 13.34
C LEU A 152 -7.91 9.09 13.74
N PHE A 153 -7.58 9.19 15.02
CA PHE A 153 -6.32 9.79 15.48
C PHE A 153 -5.11 9.02 14.94
N ALA A 154 -5.12 7.69 15.03
CA ALA A 154 -4.06 6.87 14.46
C ALA A 154 -3.92 7.10 12.93
N THR A 155 -5.05 7.29 12.22
CA THR A 155 -5.07 7.55 10.78
C THR A 155 -4.44 8.89 10.43
N VAL A 156 -4.67 9.93 11.23
CA VAL A 156 -4.02 11.24 11.05
C VAL A 156 -2.49 11.12 11.19
N LEU A 157 -2.02 10.44 12.22
CA LEU A 157 -0.59 10.19 12.41
C LEU A 157 -0.02 9.39 11.23
N ASN A 158 -0.78 8.40 10.75
CA ASN A 158 -0.39 7.56 9.62
C ASN A 158 -0.26 8.35 8.31
N PHE A 159 -1.06 9.41 8.09
CA PHE A 159 -0.89 10.29 6.93
C PHE A 159 0.51 10.92 6.89
N PHE A 160 0.96 11.51 7.99
CA PHE A 160 2.29 12.08 8.10
C PHE A 160 3.38 11.03 7.97
N ASN A 161 3.19 9.86 8.58
CA ASN A 161 4.13 8.74 8.52
C ASN A 161 4.29 8.22 7.09
N ASN A 162 3.20 8.08 6.34
CA ASN A 162 3.22 7.68 4.92
C ASN A 162 3.97 8.72 4.06
N VAL A 163 3.74 10.00 4.29
CA VAL A 163 4.46 11.09 3.61
C VAL A 163 5.95 11.02 3.94
N TYR A 164 6.31 10.86 5.22
CA TYR A 164 7.70 10.71 5.64
C TYR A 164 8.37 9.49 4.99
N ILE A 165 7.75 8.32 5.04
CA ILE A 165 8.25 7.09 4.42
C ILE A 165 8.47 7.31 2.92
N ALA A 166 7.54 7.97 2.22
CA ALA A 166 7.64 8.24 0.81
C ALA A 166 8.76 9.24 0.48
N ILE A 167 9.01 10.25 1.32
CA ILE A 167 10.15 11.16 1.20
C ILE A 167 11.48 10.41 1.41
N GLU A 168 11.60 9.60 2.47
CA GLU A 168 12.80 8.80 2.73
C GLU A 168 13.09 7.80 1.61
N ARG A 169 12.04 7.21 1.02
CA ARG A 169 12.14 6.37 -0.17
C ARG A 169 12.68 7.14 -1.38
N SER A 170 12.19 8.36 -1.60
CA SER A 170 12.65 9.22 -2.70
C SER A 170 14.13 9.56 -2.63
N ARG A 171 14.72 9.62 -1.44
CA ARG A 171 16.15 9.87 -1.21
C ARG A 171 16.97 8.61 -0.95
N GLY A 172 16.39 7.41 -1.14
CA GLY A 172 17.07 6.12 -1.06
C GLY A 172 17.37 5.60 0.34
N ASN A 173 16.75 6.18 1.38
CA ASN A 173 16.93 5.75 2.76
C ASN A 173 16.08 4.52 3.15
N SER A 174 15.93 3.56 2.25
CA SER A 174 15.09 2.36 2.46
C SER A 174 15.47 1.56 3.72
N LYS A 175 16.75 1.46 4.04
CA LYS A 175 17.23 0.82 5.29
C LYS A 175 16.75 1.55 6.55
N ARG A 176 16.60 2.87 6.50
CA ARG A 176 16.06 3.66 7.60
C ARG A 176 14.57 3.41 7.78
N ILE A 177 13.84 3.35 6.66
CA ILE A 177 12.40 3.01 6.66
C ILE A 177 12.22 1.66 7.33
N LEU A 178 12.96 0.63 6.90
CA LEU A 178 12.88 -0.70 7.48
C LEU A 178 13.14 -0.68 9.00
N ARG A 179 14.26 -0.09 9.45
CA ARG A 179 14.62 -0.09 10.89
C ARG A 179 13.58 0.61 11.76
N LEU A 180 13.11 1.80 11.35
CA LEU A 180 12.11 2.55 12.12
C LEU A 180 10.78 1.81 12.18
N ASN A 181 10.33 1.27 11.07
CA ASN A 181 9.06 0.55 11.04
C ASN A 181 9.12 -0.80 11.76
N MET A 182 10.26 -1.50 11.72
CA MET A 182 10.47 -2.70 12.55
C MET A 182 10.27 -2.39 14.03
N PHE A 183 10.87 -1.31 14.52
CA PHE A 183 10.69 -0.90 15.91
C PHE A 183 9.22 -0.56 16.22
N VAL A 184 8.55 0.19 15.35
CA VAL A 184 7.13 0.56 15.49
C VAL A 184 6.23 -0.67 15.54
N ILE A 185 6.48 -1.64 14.69
CA ILE A 185 5.73 -2.89 14.62
C ILE A 185 5.91 -3.70 15.92
N ILE A 186 7.15 -3.90 16.36
CA ILE A 186 7.45 -4.61 17.61
C ILE A 186 6.80 -3.88 18.80
N LEU A 187 6.94 -2.55 18.86
CA LEU A 187 6.32 -1.71 19.90
C LEU A 187 4.80 -1.89 19.91
N LYS A 188 4.14 -1.82 18.75
CA LYS A 188 2.69 -2.01 18.63
C LYS A 188 2.26 -3.36 19.15
N LEU A 189 2.91 -4.45 18.72
CA LEU A 189 2.56 -5.80 19.15
C LEU A 189 2.77 -6.01 20.65
N SER A 190 3.90 -5.52 21.19
CA SER A 190 4.18 -5.63 22.62
C SER A 190 3.10 -4.93 23.45
N ILE A 191 2.71 -3.71 23.06
CA ILE A 191 1.64 -2.95 23.74
C ILE A 191 0.30 -3.66 23.58
N THR A 192 -0.05 -4.14 22.37
CA THR A 192 -1.28 -4.87 22.12
C THR A 192 -1.33 -6.16 22.95
N ALA A 193 -0.24 -6.91 23.03
CA ALA A 193 -0.16 -8.12 23.85
C ALA A 193 -0.36 -7.83 25.35
N ILE A 194 0.27 -6.78 25.87
CA ILE A 194 0.08 -6.35 27.27
C ILE A 194 -1.38 -6.00 27.54
N PHE A 195 -2.02 -5.24 26.64
CA PHE A 195 -3.40 -4.83 26.81
C PHE A 195 -4.37 -6.01 26.75
N ILE A 196 -4.21 -6.91 25.79
CA ILE A 196 -5.15 -8.01 25.58
C ILE A 196 -4.93 -9.13 26.61
N TYR A 197 -3.68 -9.62 26.72
CA TYR A 197 -3.40 -10.79 27.56
C TYR A 197 -3.06 -10.44 29.00
N GLY A 198 -2.50 -9.24 29.27
CA GLY A 198 -2.13 -8.80 30.61
C GLY A 198 -3.25 -8.07 31.35
N LEU A 199 -4.01 -7.23 30.67
CA LEU A 199 -5.03 -6.37 31.27
C LEU A 199 -6.47 -6.75 30.88
N ASN A 200 -6.69 -7.79 30.05
CA ASN A 200 -7.98 -8.19 29.51
C ASN A 200 -8.80 -7.00 28.98
N ALA A 201 -8.13 -6.09 28.28
CA ALA A 201 -8.70 -4.84 27.82
C ALA A 201 -9.61 -5.05 26.60
N ASP A 202 -10.48 -4.08 26.32
CA ASP A 202 -11.37 -4.09 25.17
C ASP A 202 -10.62 -3.75 23.84
N ILE A 203 -11.35 -3.84 22.73
CA ILE A 203 -10.80 -3.53 21.38
C ILE A 203 -10.30 -2.09 21.24
N THR A 204 -10.79 -1.16 22.05
CA THR A 204 -10.35 0.25 22.00
C THR A 204 -8.88 0.37 22.32
N MET A 205 -8.37 -0.50 23.19
CA MET A 205 -6.94 -0.51 23.55
C MET A 205 -6.04 -1.00 22.42
N ILE A 206 -6.53 -1.80 21.47
CA ILE A 206 -5.81 -2.13 20.23
C ILE A 206 -5.62 -0.86 19.38
N ALA A 207 -6.65 -0.01 19.29
CA ALA A 207 -6.54 1.28 18.61
C ALA A 207 -5.57 2.22 19.35
N VAL A 208 -5.57 2.24 20.68
CA VAL A 208 -4.62 3.02 21.50
C VAL A 208 -3.19 2.55 21.26
N ALA A 209 -2.92 1.25 21.21
CA ALA A 209 -1.61 0.69 20.88
C ALA A 209 -1.14 1.16 19.49
N SER A 210 -2.06 1.25 18.52
CA SER A 210 -1.79 1.81 17.19
C SER A 210 -1.45 3.30 17.25
N VAL A 211 -2.15 4.10 18.05
CA VAL A 211 -1.84 5.53 18.24
C VAL A 211 -0.45 5.71 18.85
N ILE A 212 -0.12 4.98 19.91
CA ILE A 212 1.19 5.10 20.60
C ILE A 212 2.33 4.75 19.62
N SER A 213 2.20 3.66 18.88
CA SER A 213 3.22 3.23 17.94
C SER A 213 3.37 4.18 16.75
N GLN A 214 2.27 4.69 16.19
CA GLN A 214 2.29 5.68 15.11
C GLN A 214 2.81 7.04 15.59
N LEU A 215 2.52 7.43 16.83
CA LEU A 215 3.05 8.64 17.44
C LEU A 215 4.59 8.58 17.58
N PHE A 216 5.14 7.43 17.97
CA PHE A 216 6.58 7.24 17.99
C PHE A 216 7.23 7.49 16.62
N LEU A 217 6.67 6.89 15.56
CA LEU A 217 7.17 7.11 14.19
C LEU A 217 7.04 8.57 13.78
N PHE A 218 5.91 9.22 14.12
CA PHE A 218 5.65 10.62 13.83
C PHE A 218 6.69 11.55 14.50
N ILE A 219 7.01 11.33 15.79
CA ILE A 219 8.03 12.09 16.51
C ILE A 219 9.40 11.93 15.83
N MET A 220 9.76 10.71 15.46
CA MET A 220 11.00 10.43 14.75
C MET A 220 11.02 11.05 13.35
N ALA A 221 9.88 11.06 12.66
CA ALA A 221 9.73 11.71 11.37
C ALA A 221 9.91 13.22 11.46
N ILE A 222 9.24 13.88 12.42
CA ILE A 222 9.38 15.32 12.65
C ILE A 222 10.83 15.66 12.99
N ARG A 223 11.45 14.95 13.94
CA ARG A 223 12.85 15.16 14.30
C ARG A 223 13.76 15.08 13.07
N ASN A 224 13.54 14.11 12.19
CA ASN A 224 14.34 13.94 10.99
C ASN A 224 14.07 15.00 9.91
N LEU A 225 12.82 15.43 9.75
CA LEU A 225 12.43 16.44 8.76
C LEU A 225 12.80 17.86 9.20
N LEU A 226 12.91 18.11 10.50
CA LEU A 226 13.32 19.41 11.05
C LEU A 226 14.85 19.50 11.28
N SER A 227 15.55 18.37 11.38
CA SER A 227 17.00 18.36 11.62
C SER A 227 17.79 18.59 10.34
N GLY A 228 18.69 19.58 10.38
CA GLY A 228 19.59 19.92 9.29
C GLY A 228 18.99 20.91 8.27
N ASN A 229 19.82 21.32 7.34
CA ASN A 229 19.45 22.28 6.27
C ASN A 229 19.77 21.67 4.89
N ASN A 230 19.00 20.64 4.52
CA ASN A 230 19.14 19.99 3.20
C ASN A 230 17.85 20.07 2.38
N ALA A 231 17.87 19.60 1.15
CA ALA A 231 16.75 19.68 0.23
C ALA A 231 15.49 18.92 0.70
N PHE A 232 15.63 17.92 1.56
CA PHE A 232 14.53 17.06 2.04
C PHE A 232 14.01 17.47 3.43
N THR A 233 14.55 18.55 4.04
CA THR A 233 14.05 19.08 5.32
C THR A 233 12.88 20.03 5.12
N PHE A 234 11.96 19.99 6.07
CA PHE A 234 10.84 20.92 6.12
C PHE A 234 11.32 22.34 6.44
N GLN A 235 10.85 23.31 5.71
CA GLN A 235 11.07 24.71 6.00
C GLN A 235 9.79 25.51 5.72
N ARG A 236 9.26 26.16 6.74
CA ARG A 236 8.02 26.97 6.62
C ARG A 236 8.09 28.01 5.49
N LYS A 237 9.22 28.69 5.33
CA LYS A 237 9.45 29.69 4.26
C LYS A 237 9.45 29.08 2.84
N SER A 238 9.64 27.76 2.72
CA SER A 238 9.66 27.05 1.43
C SER A 238 8.28 26.50 1.03
N ILE A 239 7.25 26.64 1.87
CA ILE A 239 5.89 26.28 1.51
C ILE A 239 5.44 27.19 0.36
N SER A 240 4.95 26.58 -0.72
CA SER A 240 4.53 27.31 -1.91
C SER A 240 3.27 26.69 -2.52
N PHE A 241 2.16 27.39 -2.39
CA PHE A 241 0.88 27.00 -3.01
C PHE A 241 0.74 27.49 -4.45
N LYS A 242 1.85 27.91 -5.09
CA LYS A 242 1.84 28.29 -6.52
C LYS A 242 1.44 27.09 -7.40
N LYS A 243 0.64 27.35 -8.43
CA LYS A 243 0.12 26.31 -9.34
C LYS A 243 1.21 25.40 -9.93
N ASN A 244 2.37 25.94 -10.24
CA ASN A 244 3.50 25.18 -10.79
C ASN A 244 4.16 24.20 -9.79
N VAL A 245 3.94 24.37 -8.48
CA VAL A 245 4.43 23.45 -7.45
C VAL A 245 3.35 22.43 -7.08
N VAL A 246 2.13 22.93 -6.75
CA VAL A 246 1.04 22.10 -6.21
C VAL A 246 0.35 21.26 -7.28
N LEU A 247 -0.03 21.87 -8.41
CA LEU A 247 -0.84 21.19 -9.42
C LEU A 247 -0.18 19.91 -9.99
N PRO A 248 1.14 19.88 -10.31
CA PRO A 248 1.79 18.65 -10.75
C PRO A 248 1.78 17.53 -9.70
N MET A 249 1.81 17.88 -8.41
CA MET A 249 1.72 16.90 -7.32
C MET A 249 0.30 16.35 -7.19
N LEU A 250 -0.71 17.22 -7.13
CA LEU A 250 -2.11 16.83 -7.00
C LEU A 250 -2.61 16.05 -8.22
N ASN A 251 -2.20 16.42 -9.43
CA ASN A 251 -2.56 15.70 -10.66
C ASN A 251 -2.06 14.25 -10.67
N LEU A 252 -0.96 13.95 -9.98
CA LEU A 252 -0.50 12.57 -9.81
C LEU A 252 -1.15 11.89 -8.61
N SER A 253 -1.47 12.64 -7.56
CA SER A 253 -2.04 12.07 -6.34
C SER A 253 -3.52 11.72 -6.49
N TYR A 254 -4.31 12.57 -7.17
CA TYR A 254 -5.75 12.36 -7.32
C TYR A 254 -6.10 10.99 -7.92
N PRO A 255 -5.50 10.56 -9.06
CA PRO A 255 -5.81 9.25 -9.60
C PRO A 255 -5.42 8.10 -8.66
N VAL A 256 -4.32 8.26 -7.90
CA VAL A 256 -3.89 7.23 -6.94
C VAL A 256 -4.84 7.16 -5.74
N ILE A 257 -5.36 8.30 -5.26
CA ILE A 257 -6.38 8.34 -4.21
C ILE A 257 -7.63 7.59 -4.67
N VAL A 258 -8.15 7.95 -5.84
CA VAL A 258 -9.36 7.32 -6.41
C VAL A 258 -9.14 5.82 -6.64
N GLU A 259 -7.96 5.43 -7.16
CA GLU A 259 -7.58 4.03 -7.36
C GLU A 259 -7.67 3.21 -6.07
N LYS A 260 -7.07 3.72 -4.98
CA LYS A 260 -7.07 3.02 -3.70
C LYS A 260 -8.44 2.99 -3.03
N MET A 261 -9.21 4.07 -3.12
CA MET A 261 -10.60 4.10 -2.63
C MET A 261 -11.48 3.14 -3.40
N ALA A 262 -11.42 3.15 -4.73
CA ALA A 262 -12.19 2.27 -5.59
C ALA A 262 -11.84 0.80 -5.34
N PHE A 263 -10.54 0.50 -5.13
CA PHE A 263 -10.10 -0.86 -4.81
C PHE A 263 -10.63 -1.33 -3.45
N ALA A 264 -10.59 -0.48 -2.42
CA ALA A 264 -11.13 -0.80 -1.09
C ALA A 264 -12.65 -1.04 -1.15
N PHE A 265 -13.40 -0.17 -1.85
CA PHE A 265 -14.83 -0.33 -2.06
C PHE A 265 -15.16 -1.61 -2.85
N GLY A 266 -14.46 -1.85 -3.94
CA GLY A 266 -14.68 -3.05 -4.75
C GLY A 266 -14.37 -4.35 -4.02
N LYS A 267 -13.38 -4.35 -3.11
CA LYS A 267 -13.12 -5.49 -2.22
C LYS A 267 -14.32 -5.77 -1.31
N THR A 268 -14.97 -4.74 -0.79
CA THR A 268 -16.18 -4.87 0.03
C THR A 268 -17.33 -5.49 -0.76
N VAL A 269 -17.53 -5.03 -2.01
CA VAL A 269 -18.56 -5.58 -2.91
C VAL A 269 -18.30 -7.07 -3.19
N VAL A 270 -17.07 -7.45 -3.53
CA VAL A 270 -16.70 -8.85 -3.79
C VAL A 270 -16.93 -9.72 -2.55
N ASN A 271 -16.53 -9.25 -1.36
CA ASN A 271 -16.78 -9.97 -0.11
C ASN A 271 -18.29 -10.14 0.15
N SER A 272 -19.09 -9.11 -0.12
CA SER A 272 -20.56 -9.18 0.01
C SER A 272 -21.16 -10.20 -0.95
N MET A 273 -20.76 -10.20 -2.22
CA MET A 273 -21.22 -11.18 -3.21
C MET A 273 -20.79 -12.59 -2.83
N SER A 274 -19.58 -12.76 -2.27
CA SER A 274 -19.07 -14.08 -1.86
C SER A 274 -19.89 -14.74 -0.74
N LYS A 275 -20.71 -13.97 -0.01
CA LYS A 275 -21.65 -14.51 0.99
C LYS A 275 -22.68 -15.49 0.41
N ASN A 276 -23.00 -15.37 -0.88
CA ASN A 276 -23.91 -16.30 -1.57
C ASN A 276 -23.39 -17.74 -1.58
N TYR A 277 -22.08 -17.93 -1.39
CA TYR A 277 -21.46 -19.26 -1.25
C TYR A 277 -21.25 -19.70 0.20
N GLY A 278 -21.81 -18.96 1.16
CA GLY A 278 -21.71 -19.23 2.59
C GLY A 278 -20.59 -18.45 3.31
N SER A 279 -20.75 -18.31 4.63
CA SER A 279 -19.82 -17.57 5.49
C SER A 279 -18.41 -18.20 5.51
N ILE A 280 -18.33 -19.53 5.45
CA ILE A 280 -17.08 -20.31 5.35
C ILE A 280 -16.27 -19.88 4.13
N THR A 281 -16.92 -19.66 2.98
CA THR A 281 -16.27 -19.21 1.75
C THR A 281 -15.70 -17.81 1.87
N VAL A 282 -16.41 -16.90 2.54
CA VAL A 282 -15.92 -15.52 2.78
C VAL A 282 -14.67 -15.54 3.68
N GLY A 283 -14.69 -16.37 4.72
CA GLY A 283 -13.51 -16.60 5.58
C GLY A 283 -12.33 -17.18 4.80
N ALA A 284 -12.59 -18.22 4.00
CA ALA A 284 -11.59 -18.87 3.16
C ALA A 284 -10.97 -17.89 2.14
N LEU A 285 -11.77 -17.03 1.50
CA LEU A 285 -11.27 -15.95 0.63
C LEU A 285 -10.37 -14.96 1.38
N GLY A 286 -10.76 -14.58 2.60
CA GLY A 286 -9.96 -13.70 3.45
C GLY A 286 -8.58 -14.29 3.74
N ILE A 287 -8.52 -15.57 4.10
CA ILE A 287 -7.29 -16.29 4.37
C ILE A 287 -6.48 -16.49 3.09
N SER A 288 -7.09 -16.86 1.96
CA SER A 288 -6.42 -16.95 0.66
C SER A 288 -5.74 -15.63 0.29
N ASN A 289 -6.43 -14.50 0.45
CA ASN A 289 -5.87 -13.16 0.24
C ASN A 289 -4.68 -12.87 1.18
N ASN A 290 -4.71 -13.34 2.42
CA ASN A 290 -3.60 -13.17 3.36
C ASN A 290 -2.39 -14.03 2.95
N ILE A 291 -2.60 -15.26 2.55
CA ILE A 291 -1.53 -16.16 2.09
C ILE A 291 -0.88 -15.60 0.81
N ASN A 292 -1.67 -15.25 -0.21
CA ASN A 292 -1.17 -14.60 -1.43
C ASN A 292 -0.52 -13.23 -1.16
N GLY A 293 -0.99 -12.54 -0.11
CA GLY A 293 -0.43 -11.29 0.37
C GLY A 293 1.06 -11.38 0.66
N THR A 294 1.57 -12.49 1.17
CA THR A 294 3.00 -12.66 1.46
C THR A 294 3.87 -12.45 0.22
N THR A 295 3.49 -13.02 -0.92
CA THR A 295 4.19 -12.83 -2.19
C THR A 295 3.97 -11.43 -2.75
N THR A 296 2.72 -10.95 -2.77
CA THR A 296 2.39 -9.67 -3.40
C THR A 296 2.95 -8.47 -2.63
N GLN A 297 3.13 -8.56 -1.32
CA GLN A 297 3.76 -7.48 -0.56
C GLN A 297 5.26 -7.35 -0.84
N ILE A 298 5.97 -8.45 -1.08
CA ILE A 298 7.35 -8.41 -1.55
C ILE A 298 7.41 -7.68 -2.92
N GLN A 299 6.52 -8.03 -3.85
CA GLN A 299 6.42 -7.40 -5.17
C GLN A 299 6.06 -5.91 -5.08
N ASN A 300 5.20 -5.51 -4.15
CA ASN A 300 4.85 -4.11 -3.89
C ASN A 300 6.05 -3.30 -3.39
N GLY A 301 6.94 -3.90 -2.59
CA GLY A 301 8.20 -3.27 -2.19
C GLY A 301 9.10 -2.95 -3.38
N PHE A 302 9.17 -3.87 -4.36
CA PHE A 302 9.88 -3.64 -5.63
C PHE A 302 9.18 -2.61 -6.52
N GLN A 303 7.84 -2.60 -6.57
CA GLN A 303 7.05 -1.56 -7.25
C GLN A 303 7.38 -0.17 -6.70
N ASP A 304 7.33 -0.03 -5.39
CA ASP A 304 7.50 1.24 -4.69
C ASP A 304 8.93 1.80 -4.85
N GLY A 305 9.94 0.96 -4.64
CA GLY A 305 11.34 1.32 -4.83
C GLY A 305 11.65 1.62 -6.31
N GLY A 306 11.16 0.76 -7.19
CA GLY A 306 11.33 0.87 -8.63
C GLY A 306 10.72 2.13 -9.21
N SER A 307 9.51 2.51 -8.79
CA SER A 307 8.86 3.75 -9.24
C SER A 307 9.70 4.99 -8.90
N SER A 308 10.33 5.01 -7.74
CA SER A 308 11.23 6.09 -7.30
C SER A 308 12.48 6.16 -8.17
N ILE A 309 13.14 5.00 -8.44
CA ILE A 309 14.32 4.92 -9.30
C ILE A 309 14.01 5.37 -10.74
N ILE A 310 12.88 4.91 -11.30
CA ILE A 310 12.42 5.29 -12.64
C ILE A 310 12.15 6.80 -12.68
N SER A 311 11.47 7.36 -11.69
CA SER A 311 11.16 8.79 -11.63
C SER A 311 12.43 9.67 -11.52
N GLN A 312 13.43 9.24 -10.74
CA GLN A 312 14.74 9.94 -10.66
C GLN A 312 15.48 9.92 -12.00
N ASN A 313 15.58 8.75 -12.64
CA ASN A 313 16.26 8.63 -13.92
C ASN A 313 15.53 9.42 -15.03
N ARG A 314 14.20 9.45 -15.01
CA ARG A 314 13.40 10.31 -15.89
C ARG A 314 13.70 11.79 -15.64
N GLY A 315 13.72 12.23 -14.38
CA GLY A 315 14.05 13.60 -14.01
C GLY A 315 15.44 14.04 -14.48
N ALA A 316 16.41 13.11 -14.47
CA ALA A 316 17.76 13.33 -14.98
C ALA A 316 17.87 13.22 -16.53
N GLY A 317 16.77 12.97 -17.24
CA GLY A 317 16.79 12.76 -18.70
C GLY A 317 17.24 11.36 -19.15
N ASN A 318 17.56 10.45 -18.23
CA ASN A 318 18.09 9.11 -18.50
C ASN A 318 16.97 8.10 -18.82
N THR A 319 16.18 8.35 -19.87
CA THR A 319 15.02 7.50 -20.23
C THR A 319 15.41 6.05 -20.53
N LYS A 320 16.55 5.80 -21.17
CA LYS A 320 17.05 4.43 -21.43
C LYS A 320 17.24 3.67 -20.11
N ARG A 321 17.80 4.33 -19.11
CA ARG A 321 18.06 3.76 -17.78
C ARG A 321 16.75 3.54 -16.99
N ALA A 322 15.79 4.47 -17.10
CA ALA A 322 14.46 4.33 -16.55
C ALA A 322 13.72 3.09 -17.10
N LEU A 323 13.75 2.89 -18.42
CA LEU A 323 13.18 1.69 -19.07
C LEU A 323 13.97 0.42 -18.71
N GLY A 324 15.30 0.51 -18.62
CA GLY A 324 16.16 -0.60 -18.16
C GLY A 324 15.84 -1.04 -16.73
N THR A 325 15.42 -0.12 -15.86
CA THR A 325 14.92 -0.45 -14.51
C THR A 325 13.63 -1.23 -14.60
N PHE A 326 12.67 -0.82 -15.42
CA PHE A 326 11.39 -1.52 -15.62
C PHE A 326 11.59 -2.98 -16.05
N TRP A 327 12.44 -3.25 -17.04
CA TRP A 327 12.67 -4.62 -17.52
C TRP A 327 13.26 -5.52 -16.43
N ARG A 328 14.16 -4.99 -15.61
CA ARG A 328 14.73 -5.73 -14.48
C ARG A 328 13.68 -6.00 -13.39
N LEU A 329 12.81 -5.02 -13.09
CA LEU A 329 11.71 -5.20 -12.16
C LEU A 329 10.71 -6.25 -12.64
N LEU A 330 10.44 -6.29 -13.95
CA LEU A 330 9.56 -7.30 -14.56
C LEU A 330 10.11 -8.70 -14.32
N VAL A 331 11.41 -8.91 -14.57
CA VAL A 331 12.07 -10.20 -14.32
C VAL A 331 12.04 -10.54 -12.82
N ILE A 332 12.46 -9.61 -11.95
CA ILE A 332 12.50 -9.85 -10.50
C ILE A 332 11.12 -10.22 -9.97
N ASN A 333 10.09 -9.43 -10.30
CA ASN A 333 8.74 -9.67 -9.78
C ASN A 333 8.11 -10.95 -10.34
N SER A 334 8.42 -11.32 -11.58
CA SER A 334 8.00 -12.60 -12.15
C SER A 334 8.66 -13.78 -11.44
N VAL A 335 9.96 -13.68 -11.14
CA VAL A 335 10.71 -14.71 -10.40
C VAL A 335 10.18 -14.84 -8.97
N ILE A 336 9.95 -13.70 -8.27
CA ILE A 336 9.35 -13.69 -6.93
C ILE A 336 7.96 -14.34 -6.98
N GLY A 337 7.16 -14.02 -7.99
CA GLY A 337 5.85 -14.62 -8.20
C GLY A 337 5.91 -16.14 -8.40
N LEU A 338 6.86 -16.61 -9.22
CA LEU A 338 7.04 -18.05 -9.49
C LEU A 338 7.49 -18.80 -8.23
N ILE A 339 8.50 -18.27 -7.53
CA ILE A 339 8.97 -18.85 -6.27
C ILE A 339 7.84 -18.85 -5.23
N GLY A 340 7.11 -17.74 -5.09
CA GLY A 340 5.96 -17.65 -4.20
C GLY A 340 4.87 -18.63 -4.53
N TYR A 341 4.52 -18.79 -5.82
CA TYR A 341 3.55 -19.78 -6.28
C TYR A 341 3.95 -21.20 -5.88
N ILE A 342 5.20 -21.60 -6.16
CA ILE A 342 5.71 -22.93 -5.83
C ILE A 342 5.69 -23.16 -4.31
N LEU A 343 6.31 -22.25 -3.54
CA LEU A 343 6.43 -22.42 -2.09
C LEU A 343 5.06 -22.43 -1.40
N LEU A 344 4.17 -21.52 -1.76
CA LEU A 344 2.85 -21.43 -1.13
C LEU A 344 1.97 -22.65 -1.46
N ASN A 345 2.05 -23.21 -2.68
CA ASN A 345 1.28 -24.41 -3.02
C ASN A 345 1.87 -25.69 -2.42
N VAL A 346 3.20 -25.78 -2.28
CA VAL A 346 3.87 -26.92 -1.60
C VAL A 346 3.53 -26.94 -0.11
N PHE A 347 3.54 -25.76 0.54
CA PHE A 347 3.31 -25.64 1.98
C PHE A 347 1.88 -25.21 2.33
N ILE A 348 0.91 -25.35 1.43
CA ILE A 348 -0.46 -24.87 1.65
C ILE A 348 -1.14 -25.57 2.84
N GLU A 349 -0.93 -26.86 3.02
CA GLU A 349 -1.54 -27.63 4.11
C GLU A 349 -1.06 -27.17 5.50
N PRO A 350 0.27 -27.11 5.81
CA PRO A 350 0.72 -26.59 7.08
C PRO A 350 0.38 -25.11 7.30
N ILE A 351 0.35 -24.27 6.25
CA ILE A 351 -0.05 -22.87 6.36
C ILE A 351 -1.51 -22.76 6.74
N THR A 352 -2.40 -23.50 6.07
CA THR A 352 -3.84 -23.42 6.33
C THR A 352 -4.23 -24.08 7.66
N TRP A 353 -3.45 -25.04 8.14
CA TRP A 353 -3.63 -25.63 9.47
C TRP A 353 -3.56 -24.55 10.57
N ILE A 354 -2.65 -23.57 10.47
CA ILE A 354 -2.51 -22.48 11.44
C ILE A 354 -3.81 -21.67 11.56
N PHE A 355 -4.55 -21.51 10.45
CA PHE A 355 -5.79 -20.71 10.42
C PHE A 355 -7.05 -21.52 10.71
N ALA A 356 -7.02 -22.83 10.48
CA ALA A 356 -8.16 -23.72 10.66
C ALA A 356 -8.17 -24.44 12.03
N ASN A 357 -7.06 -24.40 12.76
CA ASN A 357 -6.93 -24.97 14.09
C ASN A 357 -7.41 -23.99 15.16
N SER A 358 -8.29 -24.45 16.04
CA SER A 358 -8.84 -23.68 17.15
C SER A 358 -8.73 -24.44 18.47
N THR A 359 -9.18 -23.87 19.56
CA THR A 359 -9.25 -24.52 20.88
C THR A 359 -10.18 -25.76 20.87
N GLU A 360 -11.13 -25.83 19.93
CA GLU A 360 -12.06 -26.96 19.73
C GLU A 360 -11.47 -28.02 18.79
N GLY A 361 -10.27 -27.80 18.24
CA GLY A 361 -9.61 -28.68 17.30
C GLY A 361 -9.60 -28.15 15.86
N LEU A 362 -9.14 -29.01 14.93
CA LEU A 362 -9.02 -28.67 13.52
C LEU A 362 -10.37 -28.74 12.79
N ASN A 363 -10.77 -27.62 12.19
CA ASN A 363 -11.93 -27.58 11.29
C ASN A 363 -11.51 -27.99 9.87
N TYR A 364 -11.64 -29.29 9.57
CA TYR A 364 -11.25 -29.89 8.28
C TYR A 364 -12.03 -29.31 7.09
N GLU A 365 -13.30 -29.01 7.24
CA GLU A 365 -14.12 -28.43 6.17
C GLU A 365 -13.63 -27.03 5.81
N PHE A 366 -13.34 -26.21 6.81
CA PHE A 366 -12.79 -24.88 6.61
C PHE A 366 -11.40 -24.94 5.97
N GLN A 367 -10.50 -25.80 6.45
CA GLN A 367 -9.18 -25.98 5.87
C GLN A 367 -9.27 -26.41 4.40
N LYS A 368 -10.11 -27.39 4.08
CA LYS A 368 -10.33 -27.85 2.71
C LYS A 368 -10.85 -26.75 1.79
N THR A 369 -11.76 -25.93 2.31
CA THR A 369 -12.31 -24.77 1.57
C THR A 369 -11.24 -23.72 1.30
N ILE A 370 -10.38 -23.41 2.28
CA ILE A 370 -9.25 -22.48 2.09
C ILE A 370 -8.32 -23.02 1.00
N ILE A 371 -7.91 -24.27 1.07
CA ILE A 371 -7.01 -24.90 0.09
C ILE A 371 -7.63 -24.84 -1.31
N LYS A 372 -8.93 -25.15 -1.43
CA LYS A 372 -9.65 -25.14 -2.71
C LYS A 372 -9.68 -23.74 -3.33
N VAL A 373 -10.05 -22.73 -2.56
CA VAL A 373 -10.07 -21.32 -3.01
C VAL A 373 -8.66 -20.84 -3.37
N PHE A 374 -7.67 -21.14 -2.51
CA PHE A 374 -6.29 -20.69 -2.68
C PHE A 374 -5.61 -21.28 -3.93
N ARG A 375 -5.80 -22.55 -4.21
CA ARG A 375 -5.19 -23.20 -5.40
C ARG A 375 -5.56 -22.49 -6.70
N TYR A 376 -6.82 -22.06 -6.85
CA TYR A 376 -7.23 -21.27 -8.01
C TYR A 376 -6.67 -19.83 -7.92
N ASP A 377 -6.85 -19.16 -6.79
CA ASP A 377 -6.43 -17.75 -6.60
C ASP A 377 -4.92 -17.58 -6.80
N SER A 378 -4.07 -18.49 -6.30
CA SER A 378 -2.60 -18.40 -6.38
C SER A 378 -2.09 -18.39 -7.82
N PHE A 379 -2.79 -19.04 -8.75
CA PHE A 379 -2.42 -19.04 -10.17
C PHE A 379 -2.45 -17.63 -10.78
N GLY A 380 -3.44 -16.82 -10.42
CA GLY A 380 -3.51 -15.42 -10.81
C GLY A 380 -2.82 -14.47 -9.82
N GLY A 381 -2.72 -14.89 -8.56
CA GLY A 381 -2.25 -14.05 -7.44
C GLY A 381 -0.73 -13.88 -7.34
N CYS A 382 0.06 -14.78 -7.87
CA CYS A 382 1.52 -14.76 -7.71
C CYS A 382 2.22 -14.11 -8.92
N VAL A 383 2.28 -14.79 -10.05
CA VAL A 383 3.02 -14.29 -11.24
C VAL A 383 2.30 -13.14 -11.93
N PRO A 384 0.99 -13.21 -12.26
CA PRO A 384 0.29 -12.12 -12.92
C PRO A 384 0.32 -10.80 -12.12
N LEU A 385 0.16 -10.86 -10.79
CA LEU A 385 0.28 -9.66 -9.96
C LEU A 385 1.71 -9.13 -9.88
N GLY A 386 2.72 -9.98 -9.98
CA GLY A 386 4.12 -9.55 -10.11
C GLY A 386 4.37 -8.76 -11.38
N ILE A 387 3.84 -9.22 -12.51
CA ILE A 387 3.88 -8.50 -13.78
C ILE A 387 3.17 -7.15 -13.65
N ASN A 388 1.95 -7.16 -13.09
CA ASN A 388 1.21 -5.93 -12.84
C ASN A 388 2.00 -4.95 -11.96
N SER A 389 2.61 -5.40 -10.86
CA SER A 389 3.44 -4.56 -9.98
C SER A 389 4.62 -3.90 -10.72
N ALA A 390 5.30 -4.62 -11.62
CA ALA A 390 6.37 -4.06 -12.42
C ALA A 390 5.84 -2.98 -13.38
N VAL A 391 4.69 -3.22 -14.02
CA VAL A 391 4.04 -2.24 -14.90
C VAL A 391 3.59 -1.01 -14.10
N MET A 392 3.01 -1.20 -12.91
CA MET A 392 2.64 -0.07 -12.04
C MET A 392 3.88 0.76 -11.68
N ALA A 393 5.05 0.13 -11.41
CA ALA A 393 6.29 0.87 -11.17
C ALA A 393 6.70 1.73 -12.38
N LEU A 394 6.55 1.23 -13.61
CA LEU A 394 6.77 1.98 -14.84
C LEU A 394 5.82 3.18 -14.94
N LEU A 395 4.52 2.94 -14.80
CA LEU A 395 3.48 3.96 -14.95
C LEU A 395 3.62 5.05 -13.90
N PHE A 396 3.82 4.70 -12.64
CA PHE A 396 4.11 5.64 -11.56
C PHE A 396 5.39 6.44 -11.85
N GLY A 397 6.48 5.78 -12.20
CA GLY A 397 7.76 6.43 -12.47
C GLY A 397 7.70 7.43 -13.62
N PHE A 398 6.92 7.14 -14.66
CA PHE A 398 6.67 8.07 -15.77
C PHE A 398 5.52 9.06 -15.50
N GLY A 399 4.90 9.04 -14.32
CA GLY A 399 3.81 9.95 -13.94
C GLY A 399 2.49 9.68 -14.68
N LYS A 400 2.26 8.45 -15.11
CA LYS A 400 1.04 8.03 -15.81
C LYS A 400 -0.02 7.45 -14.86
N THR A 401 -0.25 8.13 -13.73
CA THR A 401 -1.14 7.66 -12.66
C THR A 401 -2.61 7.49 -13.07
N LYS A 402 -3.08 8.17 -14.13
CA LYS A 402 -4.41 7.91 -14.71
C LYS A 402 -4.50 6.51 -15.32
N LEU A 403 -3.41 6.00 -15.89
CA LEU A 403 -3.38 4.65 -16.45
C LEU A 403 -3.30 3.58 -15.34
N THR A 404 -2.65 3.87 -14.20
CA THR A 404 -2.68 2.95 -13.06
C THR A 404 -4.09 2.83 -12.49
N LEU A 405 -4.80 3.96 -12.35
CA LEU A 405 -6.20 3.97 -11.97
C LEU A 405 -7.05 3.12 -12.95
N LEU A 406 -6.87 3.32 -14.26
CA LEU A 406 -7.61 2.55 -15.26
C LEU A 406 -7.40 1.04 -15.10
N CYS A 407 -6.15 0.59 -15.03
CA CYS A 407 -5.82 -0.84 -14.89
C CYS A 407 -6.43 -1.45 -13.62
N ASN A 408 -6.29 -0.78 -12.45
CA ASN A 408 -6.78 -1.31 -11.20
C ASN A 408 -8.31 -1.15 -11.04
N PHE A 409 -8.92 -0.14 -11.66
CA PHE A 409 -10.37 -0.01 -11.76
C PHE A 409 -10.96 -1.15 -12.59
N CYS A 410 -10.38 -1.42 -13.78
CA CYS A 410 -10.80 -2.54 -14.62
C CYS A 410 -10.67 -3.88 -13.89
N ARG A 411 -9.61 -4.07 -13.10
CA ARG A 411 -9.41 -5.30 -12.32
C ARG A 411 -10.61 -5.65 -11.45
N VAL A 412 -11.23 -4.68 -10.81
CA VAL A 412 -12.32 -4.90 -9.86
C VAL A 412 -13.68 -4.78 -10.52
N PHE A 413 -13.95 -3.66 -11.20
CA PHE A 413 -15.27 -3.33 -11.69
C PHE A 413 -15.60 -3.93 -13.07
N VAL A 414 -14.59 -4.15 -13.92
CA VAL A 414 -14.79 -4.70 -15.26
C VAL A 414 -14.56 -6.21 -15.28
N PHE A 415 -13.61 -6.71 -14.49
CA PHE A 415 -13.29 -8.14 -14.51
C PHE A 415 -13.88 -8.87 -13.30
N ARG A 416 -13.49 -8.50 -12.07
CA ARG A 416 -13.79 -9.29 -10.88
C ARG A 416 -15.29 -9.37 -10.57
N ILE A 417 -15.97 -8.24 -10.47
CA ILE A 417 -17.40 -8.19 -10.13
C ILE A 417 -18.25 -8.86 -11.21
N PRO A 418 -18.08 -8.54 -12.52
CA PRO A 418 -18.90 -9.19 -13.56
C PRO A 418 -18.63 -10.70 -13.68
N ILE A 419 -17.38 -11.16 -13.58
CA ILE A 419 -17.05 -12.59 -13.62
C ILE A 419 -17.70 -13.30 -12.44
N LEU A 420 -17.61 -12.74 -11.21
CA LEU A 420 -18.24 -13.34 -10.03
C LEU A 420 -19.76 -13.42 -10.20
N TRP A 421 -20.38 -12.36 -10.69
CA TRP A 421 -21.80 -12.33 -10.98
C TRP A 421 -22.19 -13.40 -12.03
N ALA A 422 -21.41 -13.53 -13.10
CA ALA A 422 -21.65 -14.54 -14.14
C ALA A 422 -21.53 -15.97 -13.58
N LEU A 423 -20.49 -16.25 -12.78
CA LEU A 423 -20.35 -17.56 -12.16
C LEU A 423 -21.47 -17.89 -11.20
N GLN A 424 -22.01 -16.90 -10.46
CA GLN A 424 -23.13 -17.08 -9.55
C GLN A 424 -24.44 -17.40 -10.26
N ASN A 425 -24.67 -16.84 -11.47
CA ASN A 425 -25.96 -16.97 -12.16
C ASN A 425 -25.97 -18.06 -13.25
N PHE A 426 -24.82 -18.40 -13.81
CA PHE A 426 -24.74 -19.31 -14.97
C PHE A 426 -23.98 -20.61 -14.69
N THR A 427 -23.48 -20.82 -13.46
CA THR A 427 -22.77 -22.06 -13.11
C THR A 427 -23.25 -22.59 -11.76
N SER A 428 -23.07 -23.91 -11.56
CA SER A 428 -23.30 -24.60 -10.29
C SER A 428 -22.02 -24.74 -9.43
N LEU A 429 -20.98 -23.97 -9.76
CA LEU A 429 -19.73 -24.00 -9.01
C LEU A 429 -19.94 -23.45 -7.59
N GLY A 430 -19.31 -24.11 -6.62
CA GLY A 430 -19.36 -23.72 -5.21
C GLY A 430 -18.30 -22.67 -4.82
N SER A 431 -17.66 -22.87 -3.67
CA SER A 431 -16.64 -21.96 -3.11
C SER A 431 -15.44 -21.69 -4.02
N GLU A 432 -15.11 -22.64 -4.94
CA GLU A 432 -14.07 -22.44 -5.95
C GLU A 432 -14.30 -21.26 -6.88
N SER A 433 -15.55 -20.88 -7.13
CA SER A 433 -15.91 -19.70 -7.96
C SER A 433 -15.14 -18.46 -7.52
N VAL A 434 -14.99 -18.28 -6.22
CA VAL A 434 -14.32 -17.10 -5.66
C VAL A 434 -12.81 -17.12 -5.99
N GLY A 435 -12.16 -18.29 -5.89
CA GLY A 435 -10.77 -18.46 -6.29
C GLY A 435 -10.55 -18.25 -7.80
N ILE A 436 -11.45 -18.82 -8.62
CA ILE A 436 -11.42 -18.67 -10.08
C ILE A 436 -11.55 -17.20 -10.50
N VAL A 437 -12.49 -16.47 -9.89
CA VAL A 437 -12.67 -15.03 -10.14
C VAL A 437 -11.43 -14.23 -9.78
N MET A 438 -10.79 -14.55 -8.64
CA MET A 438 -9.56 -13.89 -8.24
C MET A 438 -8.45 -14.13 -9.27
N ALA A 439 -8.25 -15.40 -9.68
CA ALA A 439 -7.28 -15.74 -10.71
C ALA A 439 -7.56 -15.05 -12.05
N ALA A 440 -8.76 -15.20 -12.58
CA ALA A 440 -9.15 -14.65 -13.87
C ALA A 440 -8.98 -13.12 -13.91
N SER A 441 -9.49 -12.40 -12.87
CA SER A 441 -9.36 -10.95 -12.80
C SER A 441 -7.92 -10.47 -12.71
N ASN A 442 -7.03 -11.21 -12.01
CA ASN A 442 -5.62 -10.88 -11.90
C ASN A 442 -4.86 -11.13 -13.21
N ILE A 443 -5.17 -12.22 -13.92
CA ILE A 443 -4.59 -12.53 -15.23
C ILE A 443 -5.02 -11.48 -16.27
N LEU A 444 -6.31 -11.17 -16.36
CA LEU A 444 -6.83 -10.13 -17.26
C LEU A 444 -6.21 -8.76 -16.97
N THR A 445 -5.99 -8.45 -15.67
CA THR A 445 -5.29 -7.23 -15.27
C THR A 445 -3.83 -7.22 -15.74
N ALA A 446 -3.12 -8.33 -15.61
CA ALA A 446 -1.74 -8.42 -16.08
C ALA A 446 -1.66 -8.24 -17.61
N ILE A 447 -2.57 -8.85 -18.38
CA ILE A 447 -2.66 -8.67 -19.83
C ILE A 447 -2.93 -7.20 -20.18
N THR A 448 -3.98 -6.61 -19.58
CA THR A 448 -4.31 -5.19 -19.79
C THR A 448 -3.13 -4.27 -19.44
N SER A 449 -2.46 -4.53 -18.32
CA SER A 449 -1.29 -3.76 -17.89
C SER A 449 -0.12 -3.90 -18.88
N CYS A 450 0.12 -5.08 -19.44
CA CYS A 450 1.15 -5.29 -20.46
C CYS A 450 0.83 -4.51 -21.75
N ILE A 451 -0.43 -4.48 -22.19
CA ILE A 451 -0.86 -3.70 -23.35
C ILE A 451 -0.62 -2.20 -23.09
N VAL A 452 -1.03 -1.72 -21.92
CA VAL A 452 -0.82 -0.31 -21.52
C VAL A 452 0.68 0.02 -21.44
N ALA A 453 1.50 -0.88 -20.88
CA ALA A 453 2.95 -0.70 -20.82
C ALA A 453 3.57 -0.62 -22.22
N ALA A 454 3.18 -1.51 -23.14
CA ALA A 454 3.66 -1.50 -24.52
C ALA A 454 3.34 -0.17 -25.24
N PHE A 455 2.10 0.30 -25.08
CA PHE A 455 1.66 1.61 -25.61
C PHE A 455 2.48 2.78 -25.03
N VAL A 456 2.67 2.80 -23.71
CA VAL A 456 3.45 3.86 -23.05
C VAL A 456 4.91 3.83 -23.47
N ILE A 457 5.53 2.64 -23.56
CA ILE A 457 6.93 2.48 -24.00
C ILE A 457 7.08 2.93 -25.46
N HIS A 458 6.13 2.56 -26.34
CA HIS A 458 6.14 3.01 -27.73
C HIS A 458 6.12 4.53 -27.83
N ASN A 459 5.20 5.18 -27.12
CA ASN A 459 5.09 6.65 -27.10
C ASN A 459 6.35 7.34 -26.53
N ILE A 460 6.95 6.76 -25.47
CA ILE A 460 8.21 7.28 -24.91
C ILE A 460 9.34 7.20 -25.93
N LYS A 461 9.43 6.11 -26.69
CA LYS A 461 10.46 5.96 -27.74
C LYS A 461 10.22 6.92 -28.91
N LYS A 462 8.97 7.04 -29.35
CA LYS A 462 8.60 7.94 -30.46
C LYS A 462 8.92 9.40 -30.14
N ASN A 463 8.55 9.89 -28.95
CA ASN A 463 8.82 11.29 -28.55
C ASN A 463 10.31 11.60 -28.31
N LYS A 464 11.21 10.62 -28.40
CA LYS A 464 12.67 10.83 -28.36
C LYS A 464 13.29 11.07 -29.74
N TYR A 465 12.55 10.82 -30.82
CA TYR A 465 12.98 10.99 -32.21
C TYR A 465 12.33 12.21 -32.88
N VAL A 466 11.54 12.99 -32.13
CA VAL A 466 11.06 14.34 -32.45
C VAL A 466 11.74 15.36 -31.54
#